data_b45b3454af245aca71e2d678597d8d83
#
_entry.id   b45b3454af245aca71e2d678597d8d83
#
_cell.length_a   1.000
_cell.length_b   1.000
_cell.length_c   1.000
_cell.angle_alpha   90.00
_cell.angle_beta   90.00
_cell.angle_gamma   90.00
#
_symmetry.space_group_name_H-M   'P 1'
#
loop_
_entity.id
_entity.type
_entity.pdbx_description
1 polymer ?
#
loop_
_entity_poly.entity_id
_entity_poly.type
_entity_poly.pdbx_seq_one_letter_code
_entity_poly.pdbx_strand_id
1 'polypeptide(L)'
;GFLLQPCRTFLQGFFLIFTMNITYPHLPISRRRNDILAAMREHQVIVVVGETGSGKTTQLPKMAMELAGEARGRVGCTQPRRLAAASVSRRVAEELNCDLGGLVGYQVRFEEKAGLDTRLKFMTDGILLAETQHDPDLRQYHTLILDEAHERSLNIDFLLGYLRLLLGRRRDLRLVISSATLDAGGFSEFFGGAPIIQVEGRTYPVDFHYLPPLHDDEELPAHVARAVDWLDTLDDRGDVLVFLPGEREIREVAEKLEGRNLRNTRILSLFARLGLADQQRIFHPEQGYRRIVLATNVAETSLTIPGIIYVIDSGLARVSRYSPARQVQRLQIEPVSKASARQRAGRCGRVCEGVCIRLYSEKDWEDRPDFTDP
;
A
#
# COMPACT_ATOMS: atom_id res chain seq x y z
N GLY A 1 28.59 39.74 -27.74
CA GLY A 1 28.90 39.04 -26.53
C GLY A 1 27.63 38.51 -25.88
N PHE A 2 27.18 37.28 -26.25
CA PHE A 2 26.10 36.57 -25.55
C PHE A 2 26.77 35.71 -24.49
N LEU A 3 26.72 36.14 -23.23
CA LEU A 3 27.07 35.33 -22.09
C LEU A 3 25.92 34.34 -21.82
N LEU A 4 26.17 33.07 -22.10
CA LEU A 4 25.36 31.95 -21.66
C LEU A 4 25.32 31.95 -20.11
N GLN A 5 24.17 32.28 -19.54
CA GLN A 5 23.89 31.97 -18.12
C GLN A 5 23.75 30.46 -17.96
N PRO A 6 24.54 29.80 -17.13
CA PRO A 6 24.33 28.41 -16.83
C PRO A 6 23.04 28.26 -16.00
N CYS A 7 22.24 27.27 -16.37
CA CYS A 7 20.96 26.91 -15.80
C CYS A 7 21.07 26.77 -14.26
N ARG A 8 20.71 27.81 -13.50
CA ARG A 8 20.74 27.85 -12.02
C ARG A 8 19.81 26.84 -11.37
N THR A 9 18.79 26.39 -12.08
CA THR A 9 17.77 25.49 -11.56
C THR A 9 18.28 24.08 -11.30
N PHE A 10 19.19 23.58 -12.13
CA PHE A 10 19.72 22.21 -11.99
C PHE A 10 20.66 22.04 -10.78
N LEU A 11 21.34 23.11 -10.39
CA LEU A 11 22.24 23.13 -9.22
C LEU A 11 21.48 23.27 -7.90
N GLN A 12 20.31 23.91 -7.89
CA GLN A 12 19.50 24.07 -6.69
C GLN A 12 18.91 22.75 -6.21
N GLY A 13 18.41 21.89 -7.10
CA GLY A 13 17.90 20.56 -6.73
C GLY A 13 18.98 19.63 -6.19
N PHE A 14 20.21 19.73 -6.71
CA PHE A 14 21.34 18.92 -6.25
C PHE A 14 21.85 19.36 -4.86
N PHE A 15 21.82 20.67 -4.60
CA PHE A 15 22.26 21.27 -3.31
C PHE A 15 21.24 21.00 -2.19
N LEU A 16 19.94 20.90 -2.53
CA LEU A 16 18.88 20.64 -1.55
C LEU A 16 18.98 19.23 -0.93
N ILE A 17 19.38 18.22 -1.71
CA ILE A 17 19.51 16.83 -1.19
C ILE A 17 20.71 16.72 -0.24
N PHE A 18 21.80 17.43 -0.50
CA PHE A 18 23.00 17.40 0.34
C PHE A 18 22.80 18.07 1.71
N THR A 19 21.78 18.94 1.82
CA THR A 19 21.43 19.65 3.06
C THR A 19 20.18 19.08 3.74
N MET A 20 19.43 18.17 3.09
CA MET A 20 18.26 17.56 3.71
C MET A 20 18.69 16.51 4.73
N ASN A 21 18.44 16.81 5.98
CA ASN A 21 18.56 15.83 7.05
C ASN A 21 17.36 14.86 6.96
N ILE A 22 17.51 13.76 6.18
CA ILE A 22 16.46 12.75 6.02
C ILE A 22 16.26 12.05 7.36
N THR A 23 15.13 12.32 8.00
CA THR A 23 14.77 11.68 9.26
C THR A 23 13.98 10.40 8.99
N TYR A 24 14.22 9.40 9.82
CA TYR A 24 13.54 8.11 9.75
C TYR A 24 12.74 7.89 11.04
N PRO A 25 11.41 7.72 10.96
CA PRO A 25 10.60 7.41 12.12
C PRO A 25 10.97 6.04 12.71
N HIS A 26 10.60 5.80 13.98
CA HIS A 26 10.85 4.53 14.66
C HIS A 26 9.96 3.40 14.11
N LEU A 27 10.25 2.98 12.90
CA LEU A 27 9.60 1.86 12.22
C LEU A 27 10.54 0.64 12.17
N PRO A 28 10.01 -0.58 12.05
CA PRO A 28 10.82 -1.79 11.94
C PRO A 28 11.91 -1.69 10.88
N ILE A 29 11.58 -1.20 9.70
CA ILE A 29 12.54 -1.04 8.60
C ILE A 29 13.66 -0.03 8.92
N SER A 30 13.39 0.99 9.73
CA SER A 30 14.39 2.01 10.07
C SER A 30 15.57 1.42 10.86
N ARG A 31 15.35 0.34 11.59
CA ARG A 31 16.40 -0.41 12.29
C ARG A 31 17.35 -1.14 11.33
N ARG A 32 16.86 -1.51 10.15
CA ARG A 32 17.62 -2.20 9.12
C ARG A 32 18.15 -1.25 8.04
N ARG A 33 18.04 0.08 8.26
CA ARG A 33 18.45 1.10 7.29
C ARG A 33 19.89 0.89 6.80
N ASN A 34 20.84 0.69 7.72
CA ASN A 34 22.24 0.55 7.35
C ASN A 34 22.50 -0.71 6.50
N ASP A 35 21.85 -1.82 6.85
CA ASP A 35 21.95 -3.08 6.09
C ASP A 35 21.35 -2.91 4.70
N ILE A 36 20.20 -2.25 4.58
CA ILE A 36 19.52 -1.98 3.31
C ILE A 36 20.39 -1.07 2.43
N LEU A 37 20.93 0.02 2.98
CA LEU A 37 21.81 0.93 2.24
C LEU A 37 23.10 0.23 1.79
N ALA A 38 23.69 -0.60 2.64
CA ALA A 38 24.88 -1.40 2.28
C ALA A 38 24.55 -2.36 1.12
N ALA A 39 23.45 -3.11 1.24
CA ALA A 39 23.03 -4.02 0.18
C ALA A 39 22.72 -3.29 -1.13
N MET A 40 22.08 -2.11 -1.09
CA MET A 40 21.83 -1.29 -2.28
C MET A 40 23.12 -0.78 -2.93
N ARG A 41 24.20 -0.58 -2.17
CA ARG A 41 25.52 -0.18 -2.73
C ARG A 41 26.21 -1.36 -3.40
N GLU A 42 26.19 -2.52 -2.78
CA GLU A 42 26.93 -3.71 -3.20
C GLU A 42 26.22 -4.49 -4.32
N HIS A 43 24.89 -4.46 -4.35
CA HIS A 43 24.09 -5.27 -5.26
C HIS A 43 23.22 -4.41 -6.19
N GLN A 44 23.12 -4.84 -7.44
CA GLN A 44 22.24 -4.20 -8.42
C GLN A 44 20.75 -4.45 -8.13
N VAL A 45 20.43 -5.62 -7.58
CA VAL A 45 19.09 -6.02 -7.18
C VAL A 45 19.10 -6.48 -5.73
N ILE A 46 18.12 -6.00 -4.96
CA ILE A 46 17.84 -6.49 -3.60
C ILE A 46 16.35 -6.79 -3.45
N VAL A 47 16.04 -7.74 -2.57
CA VAL A 47 14.65 -8.06 -2.18
C VAL A 47 14.45 -7.71 -0.72
N VAL A 48 13.49 -6.87 -0.42
CA VAL A 48 13.15 -6.47 0.96
C VAL A 48 11.78 -7.04 1.33
N VAL A 49 11.78 -7.89 2.32
CA VAL A 49 10.58 -8.59 2.79
C VAL A 49 10.21 -8.12 4.18
N GLY A 50 8.94 -7.94 4.43
CA GLY A 50 8.43 -7.61 5.75
C GLY A 50 6.94 -7.38 5.72
N GLU A 51 6.31 -7.57 6.86
CA GLU A 51 4.86 -7.39 6.99
C GLU A 51 4.41 -5.99 6.58
N THR A 52 3.14 -5.88 6.23
CA THR A 52 2.52 -4.58 5.96
C THR A 52 2.55 -3.72 7.24
N GLY A 53 2.96 -2.46 7.11
CA GLY A 53 3.15 -1.56 8.26
C GLY A 53 4.57 -1.54 8.82
N SER A 54 5.50 -2.39 8.34
CA SER A 54 6.92 -2.32 8.70
C SER A 54 7.62 -1.05 8.18
N GLY A 55 6.96 -0.25 7.33
CA GLY A 55 7.45 1.01 6.80
C GLY A 55 8.13 0.92 5.43
N LYS A 56 8.12 -0.24 4.75
CA LYS A 56 8.77 -0.43 3.44
C LYS A 56 8.38 0.64 2.43
N THR A 57 7.09 0.79 2.21
CA THR A 57 6.51 1.69 1.19
C THR A 57 6.93 3.15 1.35
N THR A 58 7.13 3.64 2.58
CA THR A 58 7.52 5.04 2.84
C THR A 58 9.02 5.23 3.02
N GLN A 59 9.72 4.25 3.59
CA GLN A 59 11.12 4.44 3.98
C GLN A 59 12.10 3.94 2.92
N LEU A 60 11.80 2.87 2.16
CA LEU A 60 12.67 2.42 1.07
C LEU A 60 12.91 3.51 0.01
N PRO A 61 11.89 4.26 -0.44
CA PRO A 61 12.11 5.36 -1.38
C PRO A 61 13.03 6.45 -0.81
N LYS A 62 12.94 6.76 0.47
CA LYS A 62 13.83 7.73 1.13
C LYS A 62 15.28 7.22 1.20
N MET A 63 15.48 5.93 1.53
CA MET A 63 16.79 5.29 1.53
C MET A 63 17.40 5.26 0.12
N ALA A 64 16.59 4.94 -0.90
CA ALA A 64 17.04 4.97 -2.28
C ALA A 64 17.40 6.39 -2.75
N MET A 65 16.65 7.39 -2.32
CA MET A 65 16.95 8.80 -2.61
C MET A 65 18.22 9.28 -1.90
N GLU A 66 18.46 8.85 -0.68
CA GLU A 66 19.70 9.10 0.05
C GLU A 66 20.91 8.55 -0.70
N LEU A 67 20.80 7.33 -1.21
CA LEU A 67 21.84 6.71 -2.02
C LEU A 67 22.02 7.42 -3.37
N ALA A 68 20.90 7.80 -4.02
CA ALA A 68 20.92 8.51 -5.31
C ALA A 68 21.37 9.98 -5.19
N GLY A 69 21.48 10.53 -3.98
CA GLY A 69 22.02 11.89 -3.75
C GLY A 69 23.44 12.06 -4.29
N GLU A 70 24.20 10.97 -4.39
CA GLU A 70 25.54 10.92 -4.95
C GLU A 70 25.55 10.66 -6.47
N ALA A 71 24.41 10.29 -7.06
CA ALA A 71 24.26 9.93 -8.47
C ALA A 71 23.27 10.82 -9.21
N ARG A 72 23.44 10.96 -10.52
CA ARG A 72 22.45 11.61 -11.37
C ARG A 72 21.29 10.64 -11.65
N GLY A 73 20.05 11.05 -11.39
CA GLY A 73 18.86 10.27 -11.70
C GLY A 73 17.77 10.39 -10.64
N ARG A 74 16.59 9.89 -11.00
CA ARG A 74 15.42 9.83 -10.12
C ARG A 74 15.33 8.47 -9.46
N VAL A 75 14.62 8.43 -8.34
CA VAL A 75 14.08 7.20 -7.76
C VAL A 75 12.64 7.05 -8.24
N GLY A 76 12.32 5.94 -8.90
CA GLY A 76 10.95 5.57 -9.27
C GLY A 76 10.42 4.52 -8.30
N CYS A 77 9.21 4.70 -7.79
CA CYS A 77 8.56 3.74 -6.91
C CYS A 77 7.18 3.39 -7.45
N THR A 78 6.97 2.12 -7.81
CA THR A 78 5.66 1.68 -8.29
C THR A 78 4.73 1.34 -7.14
N GLN A 79 3.43 1.50 -7.40
CA GLN A 79 2.35 1.12 -6.51
C GLN A 79 1.25 0.42 -7.32
N PRO A 80 0.62 -0.63 -6.81
CA PRO A 80 -0.40 -1.34 -7.57
C PRO A 80 -1.66 -0.50 -7.82
N ARG A 81 -1.89 0.52 -7.00
CA ARG A 81 -3.13 1.32 -7.03
C ARG A 81 -2.83 2.81 -7.09
N ARG A 82 -3.64 3.54 -7.90
CA ARG A 82 -3.55 5.00 -8.07
C ARG A 82 -3.58 5.73 -6.72
N LEU A 83 -4.48 5.30 -5.85
CA LEU A 83 -4.67 5.86 -4.53
C LEU A 83 -3.42 5.72 -3.66
N ALA A 84 -2.80 4.54 -3.69
CA ALA A 84 -1.59 4.28 -2.94
C ALA A 84 -0.46 5.21 -3.42
N ALA A 85 -0.24 5.33 -4.72
CA ALA A 85 0.78 6.21 -5.28
C ALA A 85 0.60 7.67 -4.81
N ALA A 86 -0.64 8.20 -4.85
CA ALA A 86 -0.92 9.58 -4.45
C ALA A 86 -0.83 9.78 -2.92
N SER A 87 -1.30 8.82 -2.10
CA SER A 87 -1.28 8.97 -0.63
C SER A 87 0.12 8.78 -0.05
N VAL A 88 0.86 7.78 -0.56
CA VAL A 88 2.25 7.54 -0.13
C VAL A 88 3.16 8.69 -0.52
N SER A 89 3.04 9.22 -1.75
CA SER A 89 3.84 10.37 -2.17
C SER A 89 3.63 11.59 -1.27
N ARG A 90 2.38 11.87 -0.89
CA ARG A 90 2.06 12.95 0.06
C ARG A 90 2.68 12.69 1.43
N ARG A 91 2.50 11.48 1.96
CA ARG A 91 3.09 11.10 3.25
C ARG A 91 4.61 11.24 3.27
N VAL A 92 5.29 10.83 2.21
CA VAL A 92 6.74 10.98 2.09
C VAL A 92 7.15 12.44 1.93
N ALA A 93 6.38 13.25 1.19
CA ALA A 93 6.61 14.70 1.08
C ALA A 93 6.49 15.39 2.46
N GLU A 94 5.46 15.04 3.25
CA GLU A 94 5.30 15.51 4.63
C GLU A 94 6.50 15.13 5.52
N GLU A 95 6.94 13.86 5.46
CA GLU A 95 8.10 13.37 6.22
C GLU A 95 9.41 14.03 5.81
N LEU A 96 9.53 14.46 4.57
CA LEU A 96 10.68 15.21 4.04
C LEU A 96 10.51 16.72 4.14
N ASN A 97 9.39 17.19 4.68
CA ASN A 97 9.05 18.61 4.83
C ASN A 97 9.19 19.39 3.52
N CYS A 98 8.62 18.82 2.44
CA CYS A 98 8.64 19.44 1.11
C CYS A 98 7.25 19.41 0.46
N ASP A 99 7.05 20.31 -0.52
CA ASP A 99 5.81 20.38 -1.28
C ASP A 99 5.71 19.20 -2.26
N LEU A 100 4.50 18.66 -2.38
CA LEU A 100 4.18 17.61 -3.35
C LEU A 100 4.17 18.19 -4.78
N GLY A 101 4.93 17.59 -5.67
CA GLY A 101 5.18 18.09 -7.04
C GLY A 101 6.56 18.75 -7.20
N GLY A 102 7.24 19.04 -6.08
CA GLY A 102 8.64 19.44 -6.04
C GLY A 102 9.57 18.22 -6.00
N LEU A 103 10.34 18.08 -4.89
CA LEU A 103 11.29 16.97 -4.68
C LEU A 103 10.61 15.59 -4.77
N VAL A 104 9.42 15.47 -4.19
CA VAL A 104 8.57 14.28 -4.24
C VAL A 104 7.37 14.55 -5.12
N GLY A 105 7.12 13.66 -6.08
CA GLY A 105 5.97 13.76 -6.97
C GLY A 105 5.33 12.40 -7.22
N TYR A 106 4.21 12.39 -7.94
CA TYR A 106 3.58 11.17 -8.38
C TYR A 106 2.98 11.31 -9.78
N GLN A 107 2.78 10.18 -10.43
CA GLN A 107 2.06 10.08 -11.70
C GLN A 107 1.16 8.85 -11.70
N VAL A 108 -0.11 9.09 -11.97
CA VAL A 108 -1.12 8.05 -12.17
C VAL A 108 -1.91 8.36 -13.43
N ARG A 109 -2.73 7.43 -13.87
CA ARG A 109 -3.55 7.65 -15.08
C ARG A 109 -4.41 8.90 -14.91
N PHE A 110 -4.26 9.85 -15.84
CA PHE A 110 -4.94 11.17 -15.90
C PHE A 110 -4.54 12.20 -14.83
N GLU A 111 -3.55 11.93 -14.01
CA GLU A 111 -3.09 12.90 -13.03
C GLU A 111 -1.57 12.79 -12.84
N GLU A 112 -0.89 13.92 -12.94
CA GLU A 112 0.55 14.03 -12.71
C GLU A 112 0.83 15.24 -11.82
N LYS A 113 1.60 14.98 -10.77
CA LYS A 113 2.21 15.99 -9.90
C LYS A 113 3.69 15.66 -9.75
N ALA A 114 4.41 15.73 -10.85
CA ALA A 114 5.86 15.55 -10.90
C ALA A 114 6.44 16.54 -11.90
N GLY A 115 7.52 17.20 -11.54
CA GLY A 115 8.20 18.21 -12.35
C GLY A 115 9.65 17.83 -12.67
N LEU A 116 10.39 18.76 -13.24
CA LEU A 116 11.81 18.58 -13.56
C LEU A 116 12.67 18.37 -12.31
N ASP A 117 12.28 19.00 -11.20
CA ASP A 117 13.00 18.94 -9.92
C ASP A 117 12.62 17.69 -9.09
N THR A 118 11.66 16.88 -9.56
CA THR A 118 11.22 15.66 -8.87
C THR A 118 12.35 14.63 -8.88
N ARG A 119 12.80 14.25 -7.68
CA ARG A 119 13.85 13.25 -7.49
C ARG A 119 13.28 11.90 -7.05
N LEU A 120 12.13 11.92 -6.40
CA LEU A 120 11.38 10.73 -6.02
C LEU A 120 10.00 10.77 -6.67
N LYS A 121 9.76 9.85 -7.58
CA LYS A 121 8.50 9.76 -8.35
C LYS A 121 7.76 8.47 -7.98
N PHE A 122 6.59 8.64 -7.38
CA PHE A 122 5.65 7.53 -7.20
C PHE A 122 4.77 7.38 -8.43
N MET A 123 4.46 6.15 -8.81
CA MET A 123 3.62 5.90 -9.98
C MET A 123 2.92 4.55 -9.87
N THR A 124 1.90 4.32 -10.69
CA THR A 124 1.34 2.97 -10.82
C THR A 124 2.22 2.13 -11.75
N ASP A 125 2.15 0.80 -11.58
CA ASP A 125 2.88 -0.16 -12.42
C ASP A 125 2.63 0.07 -13.91
N GLY A 126 1.37 0.39 -14.27
CA GLY A 126 0.99 0.70 -15.63
C GLY A 126 1.63 1.99 -16.19
N ILE A 127 1.96 2.97 -15.35
CA ILE A 127 2.69 4.17 -15.77
C ILE A 127 4.15 3.82 -16.08
N LEU A 128 4.83 3.08 -15.20
CA LEU A 128 6.20 2.64 -15.47
C LEU A 128 6.26 1.80 -16.76
N LEU A 129 5.27 0.92 -16.96
CA LEU A 129 5.16 0.12 -18.18
C LEU A 129 4.98 1.01 -19.43
N ALA A 130 4.17 2.07 -19.36
CA ALA A 130 4.01 3.01 -20.45
C ALA A 130 5.30 3.80 -20.73
N GLU A 131 6.07 4.15 -19.71
CA GLU A 131 7.36 4.83 -19.87
C GLU A 131 8.38 3.98 -20.64
N THR A 132 8.36 2.66 -20.50
CA THR A 132 9.26 1.77 -21.25
C THR A 132 9.05 1.84 -22.76
N GLN A 133 7.88 2.29 -23.24
CA GLN A 133 7.60 2.45 -24.66
C GLN A 133 8.29 3.68 -25.26
N HIS A 134 8.50 4.73 -24.45
CA HIS A 134 9.11 5.99 -24.91
C HIS A 134 10.60 6.06 -24.55
N ASP A 135 10.98 5.50 -23.41
CA ASP A 135 12.37 5.36 -22.94
C ASP A 135 12.67 3.90 -22.56
N PRO A 136 13.02 3.04 -23.52
CA PRO A 136 13.28 1.61 -23.27
C PRO A 136 14.42 1.36 -22.30
N ASP A 137 15.31 2.31 -22.10
CA ASP A 137 16.39 2.17 -21.13
C ASP A 137 16.08 2.80 -19.77
N LEU A 138 14.90 3.43 -19.61
CA LEU A 138 14.48 4.11 -18.36
C LEU A 138 15.59 5.03 -17.81
N ARG A 139 16.22 5.83 -18.71
CA ARG A 139 17.45 6.60 -18.44
C ARG A 139 17.29 7.64 -17.35
N GLN A 140 16.07 8.07 -17.11
CA GLN A 140 15.77 9.05 -16.04
C GLN A 140 15.92 8.45 -14.64
N TYR A 141 15.93 7.12 -14.49
CA TYR A 141 15.97 6.45 -13.19
C TYR A 141 17.38 5.93 -12.87
N HIS A 142 17.79 6.19 -11.62
CA HIS A 142 18.94 5.58 -10.97
C HIS A 142 18.54 4.34 -10.18
N THR A 143 17.38 4.41 -9.53
CA THR A 143 16.83 3.31 -8.73
C THR A 143 15.34 3.15 -9.03
N LEU A 144 14.91 1.92 -9.22
CA LEU A 144 13.50 1.55 -9.30
C LEU A 144 13.12 0.69 -8.11
N ILE A 145 11.95 0.94 -7.56
CA ILE A 145 11.36 0.16 -6.47
C ILE A 145 10.05 -0.41 -7.00
N LEU A 146 9.95 -1.73 -7.09
CA LEU A 146 8.69 -2.43 -7.33
C LEU A 146 8.09 -2.77 -5.97
N ASP A 147 7.13 -1.95 -5.53
CA ASP A 147 6.47 -2.18 -4.24
C ASP A 147 5.26 -3.10 -4.39
N GLU A 148 4.94 -3.82 -3.31
CA GLU A 148 3.87 -4.83 -3.25
C GLU A 148 3.99 -5.89 -4.38
N ALA A 149 5.22 -6.27 -4.75
CA ALA A 149 5.48 -7.19 -5.86
C ALA A 149 4.80 -8.57 -5.71
N HIS A 150 4.42 -8.94 -4.48
CA HIS A 150 3.68 -10.18 -4.19
C HIS A 150 2.23 -10.17 -4.72
N GLU A 151 1.66 -9.00 -5.08
CA GLU A 151 0.33 -8.95 -5.72
C GLU A 151 0.33 -9.61 -7.11
N ARG A 152 1.51 -9.84 -7.72
CA ARG A 152 1.70 -10.58 -8.97
C ARG A 152 0.70 -10.17 -10.07
N SER A 153 0.45 -8.86 -10.19
CA SER A 153 -0.35 -8.34 -11.31
C SER A 153 0.37 -8.60 -12.64
N LEU A 154 -0.38 -8.67 -13.74
CA LEU A 154 0.18 -8.83 -15.08
C LEU A 154 1.24 -7.75 -15.38
N ASN A 155 1.02 -6.51 -14.93
CA ASN A 155 1.98 -5.43 -15.12
C ASN A 155 3.28 -5.69 -14.35
N ILE A 156 3.19 -6.15 -13.09
CA ILE A 156 4.35 -6.48 -12.26
C ILE A 156 5.14 -7.62 -12.89
N ASP A 157 4.49 -8.70 -13.32
CA ASP A 157 5.16 -9.84 -13.92
C ASP A 157 5.87 -9.46 -15.22
N PHE A 158 5.23 -8.62 -16.03
CA PHE A 158 5.87 -8.08 -17.23
C PHE A 158 7.08 -7.20 -16.90
N LEU A 159 6.94 -6.28 -15.92
CA LEU A 159 8.02 -5.40 -15.48
C LEU A 159 9.20 -6.18 -14.91
N LEU A 160 8.97 -7.24 -14.13
CA LEU A 160 10.03 -8.11 -13.63
C LEU A 160 10.86 -8.72 -14.78
N GLY A 161 10.18 -9.28 -15.78
CA GLY A 161 10.85 -9.84 -16.97
C GLY A 161 11.61 -8.77 -17.76
N TYR A 162 10.99 -7.61 -17.98
CA TYR A 162 11.59 -6.48 -18.68
C TYR A 162 12.82 -5.94 -17.96
N LEU A 163 12.71 -5.69 -16.66
CA LEU A 163 13.80 -5.16 -15.85
C LEU A 163 14.97 -6.16 -15.74
N ARG A 164 14.71 -7.46 -15.69
CA ARG A 164 15.77 -8.47 -15.73
C ARG A 164 16.65 -8.32 -16.99
N LEU A 165 16.03 -8.09 -18.15
CA LEU A 165 16.75 -7.87 -19.40
C LEU A 165 17.47 -6.50 -19.41
N LEU A 166 16.80 -5.46 -18.89
CA LEU A 166 17.34 -4.11 -18.83
C LEU A 166 18.57 -4.02 -17.93
N LEU A 167 18.58 -4.65 -16.77
CA LEU A 167 19.68 -4.65 -15.82
C LEU A 167 20.97 -5.26 -16.41
N GLY A 168 20.86 -6.15 -17.40
CA GLY A 168 22.00 -6.64 -18.16
C GLY A 168 22.70 -5.55 -18.98
N ARG A 169 21.96 -4.55 -19.45
CA ARG A 169 22.44 -3.40 -20.24
C ARG A 169 22.78 -2.19 -19.36
N ARG A 170 21.92 -1.90 -18.38
CA ARG A 170 22.01 -0.76 -17.44
C ARG A 170 22.64 -1.21 -16.13
N ARG A 171 23.97 -1.33 -16.10
CA ARG A 171 24.74 -1.74 -14.90
C ARG A 171 24.67 -0.71 -13.76
N ASP A 172 24.34 0.53 -14.08
CA ASP A 172 24.17 1.64 -13.14
C ASP A 172 22.77 1.68 -12.49
N LEU A 173 21.77 1.04 -13.11
CA LEU A 173 20.41 0.98 -12.59
C LEU A 173 20.31 0.01 -11.41
N ARG A 174 19.67 0.43 -10.32
CA ARG A 174 19.37 -0.42 -9.17
C ARG A 174 17.90 -0.78 -9.12
N LEU A 175 17.60 -1.98 -8.65
CA LEU A 175 16.25 -2.49 -8.47
C LEU A 175 16.06 -2.95 -7.04
N VAL A 176 15.00 -2.46 -6.42
CA VAL A 176 14.53 -2.92 -5.11
C VAL A 176 13.15 -3.57 -5.30
N ILE A 177 13.02 -4.82 -4.89
CA ILE A 177 11.75 -5.53 -4.88
C ILE A 177 11.24 -5.54 -3.45
N SER A 178 10.07 -4.97 -3.21
CA SER A 178 9.42 -4.91 -1.90
C SER A 178 8.23 -5.87 -1.87
N SER A 179 8.18 -6.74 -0.87
CA SER A 179 7.16 -7.76 -0.72
C SER A 179 6.66 -7.86 0.73
N ALA A 180 5.38 -8.16 0.92
CA ALA A 180 4.81 -8.44 2.23
C ALA A 180 4.85 -9.92 2.62
N THR A 181 5.08 -10.82 1.67
CA THR A 181 5.11 -12.26 1.90
C THR A 181 6.52 -12.81 1.98
N LEU A 182 6.69 -13.93 2.70
CA LEU A 182 7.97 -14.62 2.84
C LEU A 182 8.42 -15.35 1.56
N ASP A 183 7.58 -15.40 0.52
CA ASP A 183 7.95 -15.97 -0.78
C ASP A 183 8.88 -15.06 -1.59
N ALA A 184 9.94 -14.62 -0.93
CA ALA A 184 10.99 -13.82 -1.56
C ALA A 184 12.00 -14.69 -2.32
N GLY A 185 12.00 -15.98 -2.07
CA GLY A 185 12.91 -16.94 -2.72
C GLY A 185 12.79 -16.91 -4.23
N GLY A 186 11.57 -16.92 -4.75
CA GLY A 186 11.29 -16.83 -6.17
C GLY A 186 11.83 -15.55 -6.83
N PHE A 187 11.70 -14.39 -6.17
CA PHE A 187 12.28 -13.13 -6.68
C PHE A 187 13.82 -13.16 -6.65
N SER A 188 14.40 -13.65 -5.55
CA SER A 188 15.85 -13.78 -5.41
C SER A 188 16.43 -14.67 -6.51
N GLU A 189 15.86 -15.86 -6.70
CA GLU A 189 16.29 -16.81 -7.73
C GLU A 189 16.12 -16.23 -9.13
N PHE A 190 14.98 -15.60 -9.41
CA PHE A 190 14.71 -14.97 -10.70
C PHE A 190 15.75 -13.91 -11.06
N PHE A 191 16.30 -13.17 -10.09
CA PHE A 191 17.36 -12.18 -10.29
C PHE A 191 18.77 -12.70 -9.94
N GLY A 192 19.00 -14.02 -10.04
CA GLY A 192 20.33 -14.60 -9.95
C GLY A 192 20.93 -14.62 -8.54
N GLY A 193 20.09 -14.81 -7.52
CA GLY A 193 20.51 -14.86 -6.12
C GLY A 193 20.57 -13.48 -5.45
N ALA A 194 19.68 -12.57 -5.81
CA ALA A 194 19.58 -11.26 -5.17
C ALA A 194 19.41 -11.40 -3.64
N PRO A 195 20.17 -10.64 -2.82
CA PRO A 195 20.07 -10.75 -1.36
C PRO A 195 18.68 -10.40 -0.86
N ILE A 196 18.20 -11.18 0.12
CA ILE A 196 16.93 -10.98 0.78
C ILE A 196 17.17 -10.34 2.14
N ILE A 197 16.55 -9.18 2.38
CA ILE A 197 16.60 -8.50 3.66
C ILE A 197 15.23 -8.63 4.31
N GLN A 198 15.17 -9.35 5.41
CA GLN A 198 13.94 -9.49 6.21
C GLN A 198 13.83 -8.34 7.19
N VAL A 199 12.66 -7.70 7.19
CA VAL A 199 12.28 -6.66 8.15
C VAL A 199 11.22 -7.25 9.06
N GLU A 200 11.62 -7.59 10.28
CA GLU A 200 10.68 -8.09 11.29
C GLU A 200 9.72 -6.97 11.67
N GLY A 201 8.43 -7.22 11.49
CA GLY A 201 7.37 -6.32 11.94
C GLY A 201 7.23 -6.37 13.45
N ARG A 202 6.99 -5.23 14.12
CA ARG A 202 6.35 -5.24 15.43
C ARG A 202 4.85 -5.29 15.20
N THR A 203 4.28 -6.46 15.27
CA THR A 203 2.84 -6.64 15.38
C THR A 203 2.51 -6.90 16.83
N TYR A 204 1.50 -6.20 17.32
CA TYR A 204 0.89 -6.54 18.59
C TYR A 204 -0.06 -7.71 18.36
N PRO A 205 -0.36 -8.52 19.40
CA PRO A 205 -1.34 -9.58 19.30
C PRO A 205 -2.67 -9.08 18.76
N VAL A 206 -3.31 -9.90 17.93
CA VAL A 206 -4.67 -9.67 17.45
C VAL A 206 -5.55 -10.77 18.03
N ASP A 207 -6.57 -10.36 18.77
CA ASP A 207 -7.57 -11.27 19.30
C ASP A 207 -8.66 -11.52 18.25
N PHE A 208 -9.01 -12.79 18.00
CA PHE A 208 -9.94 -13.19 16.96
C PHE A 208 -11.26 -13.62 17.54
N HIS A 209 -12.34 -13.00 17.07
CA HIS A 209 -13.70 -13.38 17.43
C HIS A 209 -14.49 -13.75 16.17
N TYR A 210 -15.27 -14.80 16.27
CA TYR A 210 -16.17 -15.26 15.21
C TYR A 210 -17.61 -14.90 15.58
N LEU A 211 -18.26 -14.16 14.72
CA LEU A 211 -19.63 -13.68 14.91
C LEU A 211 -20.45 -14.08 13.66
N PRO A 212 -20.79 -15.36 13.49
CA PRO A 212 -21.59 -15.80 12.34
C PRO A 212 -22.99 -15.14 12.34
N PRO A 213 -23.71 -15.16 11.20
CA PRO A 213 -25.07 -14.67 11.16
C PRO A 213 -25.96 -15.43 12.15
N LEU A 214 -26.90 -14.73 12.77
CA LEU A 214 -27.86 -15.35 13.70
C LEU A 214 -28.88 -16.23 12.98
N HIS A 215 -29.23 -15.83 11.74
CA HIS A 215 -30.15 -16.53 10.85
C HIS A 215 -29.62 -16.42 9.43
N ASP A 216 -29.98 -17.36 8.57
CA ASP A 216 -29.51 -17.43 7.18
C ASP A 216 -29.91 -16.18 6.34
N ASP A 217 -30.93 -15.46 6.76
CA ASP A 217 -31.46 -14.24 6.15
C ASP A 217 -30.98 -12.94 6.82
N GLU A 218 -30.06 -13.02 7.79
CA GLU A 218 -29.49 -11.80 8.41
C GLU A 218 -28.77 -10.94 7.36
N GLU A 219 -29.31 -9.77 7.08
CA GLU A 219 -28.72 -8.84 6.12
C GLU A 219 -27.35 -8.29 6.60
N LEU A 220 -26.39 -8.15 5.69
CA LEU A 220 -25.06 -7.68 6.01
C LEU A 220 -25.02 -6.35 6.79
N PRO A 221 -25.84 -5.33 6.50
CA PRO A 221 -25.89 -4.11 7.30
C PRO A 221 -26.29 -4.32 8.77
N ALA A 222 -27.24 -5.22 9.04
CA ALA A 222 -27.66 -5.58 10.39
C ALA A 222 -26.55 -6.35 11.12
N HIS A 223 -25.91 -7.27 10.43
CA HIS A 223 -24.81 -8.06 10.93
C HIS A 223 -23.59 -7.19 11.33
N VAL A 224 -23.19 -6.24 10.47
CA VAL A 224 -22.12 -5.27 10.78
C VAL A 224 -22.53 -4.40 11.98
N ALA A 225 -23.78 -3.93 12.04
CA ALA A 225 -24.27 -3.13 13.17
C ALA A 225 -24.17 -3.90 14.49
N ARG A 226 -24.50 -5.19 14.49
CA ARG A 226 -24.36 -6.08 15.65
C ARG A 226 -22.89 -6.26 16.07
N ALA A 227 -21.97 -6.35 15.11
CA ALA A 227 -20.54 -6.41 15.41
C ALA A 227 -20.03 -5.08 16.01
N VAL A 228 -20.53 -3.93 15.54
CA VAL A 228 -20.23 -2.62 16.14
C VAL A 228 -20.75 -2.55 17.57
N ASP A 229 -21.99 -3.01 17.84
CA ASP A 229 -22.53 -3.08 19.19
C ASP A 229 -21.68 -3.93 20.12
N TRP A 230 -21.19 -5.05 19.62
CA TRP A 230 -20.31 -5.90 20.40
C TRP A 230 -19.01 -5.18 20.75
N LEU A 231 -18.39 -4.45 19.80
CA LEU A 231 -17.22 -3.62 20.07
C LEU A 231 -17.48 -2.52 21.10
N ASP A 232 -18.68 -1.97 21.11
CA ASP A 232 -19.08 -0.93 22.09
C ASP A 232 -19.20 -1.48 23.53
N THR A 233 -19.21 -2.80 23.72
CA THR A 233 -19.10 -3.44 25.04
C THR A 233 -17.68 -3.47 25.59
N LEU A 234 -16.66 -3.23 24.74
CA LEU A 234 -15.27 -3.13 25.15
C LEU A 234 -14.99 -1.72 25.69
N ASP A 235 -14.10 -1.63 26.66
CA ASP A 235 -13.80 -0.35 27.35
C ASP A 235 -13.03 0.64 26.44
N ASP A 236 -12.37 0.16 25.40
CA ASP A 236 -11.56 0.98 24.51
C ASP A 236 -12.35 1.40 23.24
N ARG A 237 -12.45 2.70 23.01
CA ARG A 237 -13.13 3.30 21.86
C ARG A 237 -12.19 3.55 20.66
N GLY A 238 -11.45 2.52 20.25
CA GLY A 238 -10.57 2.62 19.09
C GLY A 238 -11.33 2.73 17.76
N ASP A 239 -10.61 3.17 16.73
CA ASP A 239 -11.11 3.23 15.36
C ASP A 239 -11.35 1.83 14.77
N VAL A 240 -12.39 1.71 13.97
CA VAL A 240 -12.83 0.46 13.35
C VAL A 240 -12.64 0.49 11.84
N LEU A 241 -12.08 -0.57 11.28
CA LEU A 241 -12.04 -0.81 9.84
C LEU A 241 -12.94 -1.99 9.49
N VAL A 242 -13.94 -1.74 8.66
CA VAL A 242 -14.90 -2.75 8.21
C VAL A 242 -14.64 -3.13 6.76
N PHE A 243 -14.36 -4.40 6.48
CA PHE A 243 -14.17 -4.90 5.13
C PHE A 243 -15.50 -5.39 4.53
N LEU A 244 -15.87 -4.78 3.41
CA LEU A 244 -17.11 -5.04 2.68
C LEU A 244 -16.83 -5.40 1.22
N PRO A 245 -17.69 -6.19 0.55
CA PRO A 245 -17.41 -6.68 -0.79
C PRO A 245 -17.47 -5.59 -1.86
N GLY A 246 -18.27 -4.53 -1.67
CA GLY A 246 -18.43 -3.53 -2.71
C GLY A 246 -19.01 -2.21 -2.24
N GLU A 247 -19.10 -1.28 -3.17
CA GLU A 247 -19.57 0.09 -2.96
C GLU A 247 -21.05 0.16 -2.55
N ARG A 248 -21.87 -0.76 -3.09
CA ARG A 248 -23.28 -0.86 -2.74
C ARG A 248 -23.43 -1.24 -1.26
N GLU A 249 -22.73 -2.28 -0.83
CA GLU A 249 -22.77 -2.78 0.55
C GLU A 249 -22.19 -1.74 1.53
N ILE A 250 -21.17 -0.96 1.10
CA ILE A 250 -20.66 0.18 1.89
C ILE A 250 -21.76 1.21 2.14
N ARG A 251 -22.54 1.58 1.12
CA ARG A 251 -23.62 2.56 1.27
C ARG A 251 -24.75 2.06 2.18
N GLU A 252 -25.17 0.81 2.00
CA GLU A 252 -26.22 0.19 2.81
C GLU A 252 -25.80 0.10 4.29
N VAL A 253 -24.55 -0.27 4.57
CA VAL A 253 -24.00 -0.29 5.93
C VAL A 253 -23.86 1.13 6.50
N ALA A 254 -23.41 2.09 5.69
CA ALA A 254 -23.29 3.48 6.13
C ALA A 254 -24.65 4.04 6.57
N GLU A 255 -25.70 3.91 5.74
CA GLU A 255 -27.05 4.32 6.07
C GLU A 255 -27.55 3.66 7.37
N LYS A 256 -27.31 2.37 7.53
CA LYS A 256 -27.72 1.62 8.74
C LYS A 256 -27.04 2.16 10.00
N LEU A 257 -25.73 2.44 9.94
CA LEU A 257 -24.96 2.94 11.08
C LEU A 257 -25.25 4.42 11.37
N GLU A 258 -25.41 5.26 10.34
CA GLU A 258 -25.78 6.67 10.48
C GLU A 258 -27.15 6.83 11.14
N GLY A 259 -28.13 5.99 10.77
CA GLY A 259 -29.46 5.95 11.37
C GLY A 259 -29.46 5.62 12.87
N ARG A 260 -28.35 5.11 13.41
CA ARG A 260 -28.21 4.79 14.84
C ARG A 260 -27.73 5.97 15.69
N ASN A 261 -27.31 7.07 15.07
CA ASN A 261 -26.83 8.26 15.77
C ASN A 261 -25.74 7.97 16.82
N LEU A 262 -24.72 7.20 16.44
CA LEU A 262 -23.61 6.81 17.32
C LEU A 262 -22.87 8.06 17.84
N ARG A 263 -22.77 8.19 19.15
CA ARG A 263 -22.13 9.37 19.78
C ARG A 263 -20.66 9.48 19.42
N ASN A 264 -20.24 10.69 19.04
CA ASN A 264 -18.83 11.00 18.71
C ASN A 264 -18.21 10.01 17.72
N THR A 265 -18.99 9.57 16.73
CA THR A 265 -18.56 8.60 15.73
C THR A 265 -18.70 9.19 14.34
N ARG A 266 -17.66 9.02 13.49
CA ARG A 266 -17.67 9.38 12.07
C ARG A 266 -17.67 8.11 11.25
N ILE A 267 -18.63 7.98 10.35
CA ILE A 267 -18.71 6.89 9.39
C ILE A 267 -18.09 7.39 8.09
N LEU A 268 -17.03 6.71 7.62
CA LEU A 268 -16.26 7.11 6.45
C LEU A 268 -16.21 5.95 5.46
N SER A 269 -16.44 6.25 4.19
CA SER A 269 -16.39 5.24 3.11
C SER A 269 -15.06 5.28 2.38
N LEU A 270 -14.51 4.10 2.03
CA LEU A 270 -13.24 3.96 1.32
C LEU A 270 -13.35 2.93 0.18
N PHE A 271 -13.40 3.38 -1.05
CA PHE A 271 -13.41 2.55 -2.25
C PHE A 271 -12.66 3.23 -3.41
N ALA A 272 -12.29 2.47 -4.43
CA ALA A 272 -11.37 2.91 -5.48
C ALA A 272 -11.82 4.13 -6.30
N ARG A 273 -13.13 4.41 -6.36
CA ARG A 273 -13.70 5.54 -7.11
C ARG A 273 -13.96 6.80 -6.27
N LEU A 274 -13.66 6.74 -4.98
CA LEU A 274 -13.87 7.89 -4.08
C LEU A 274 -12.96 9.05 -4.48
N GLY A 275 -13.44 10.28 -4.35
CA GLY A 275 -12.64 11.48 -4.61
C GLY A 275 -11.47 11.63 -3.63
N LEU A 276 -10.37 12.23 -4.07
CA LEU A 276 -9.16 12.41 -3.24
C LEU A 276 -9.42 13.19 -1.95
N ALA A 277 -10.32 14.17 -1.98
CA ALA A 277 -10.67 14.97 -0.80
C ALA A 277 -11.34 14.13 0.31
N ASP A 278 -12.29 13.27 -0.08
CA ASP A 278 -12.99 12.39 0.88
C ASP A 278 -12.06 11.33 1.46
N GLN A 279 -11.12 10.85 0.63
CA GLN A 279 -10.09 9.92 1.08
C GLN A 279 -9.15 10.54 2.12
N GLN A 280 -8.84 11.84 1.99
CA GLN A 280 -7.98 12.55 2.94
C GLN A 280 -8.55 12.57 4.36
N ARG A 281 -9.87 12.69 4.51
CA ARG A 281 -10.56 12.67 5.81
C ARG A 281 -10.29 11.37 6.58
N ILE A 282 -10.02 10.26 5.86
CA ILE A 282 -9.73 8.96 6.46
C ILE A 282 -8.34 8.94 7.12
N PHE A 283 -7.38 9.69 6.56
CA PHE A 283 -6.00 9.72 7.06
C PHE A 283 -5.76 10.77 8.15
N HIS A 284 -6.64 11.76 8.28
CA HIS A 284 -6.55 12.83 9.26
C HIS A 284 -7.68 12.71 10.28
N PRO A 285 -7.46 12.00 11.41
CA PRO A 285 -8.48 11.83 12.44
C PRO A 285 -8.86 13.17 13.08
N GLU A 286 -10.16 13.43 13.19
CA GLU A 286 -10.68 14.55 13.99
C GLU A 286 -10.54 14.22 15.48
N GLN A 287 -10.02 15.15 16.29
CA GLN A 287 -9.89 14.92 17.72
C GLN A 287 -11.27 14.74 18.37
N GLY A 288 -11.39 13.75 19.26
CA GLY A 288 -12.61 13.47 20.01
C GLY A 288 -13.66 12.63 19.26
N TYR A 289 -13.37 12.22 18.02
CA TYR A 289 -14.25 11.35 17.25
C TYR A 289 -13.60 9.99 16.98
N ARG A 290 -14.37 8.92 17.19
CA ARG A 290 -14.07 7.57 16.71
C ARG A 290 -14.41 7.47 15.23
N ARG A 291 -13.61 6.79 14.45
CA ARG A 291 -13.89 6.51 13.05
C ARG A 291 -14.35 5.07 12.85
N ILE A 292 -15.40 4.88 12.05
CA ILE A 292 -15.77 3.60 11.48
C ILE A 292 -15.54 3.72 9.97
N VAL A 293 -14.46 3.13 9.48
CA VAL A 293 -14.08 3.18 8.06
C VAL A 293 -14.62 1.95 7.36
N LEU A 294 -15.56 2.16 6.46
CA LEU A 294 -16.16 1.11 5.62
C LEU A 294 -15.37 1.00 4.33
N ALA A 295 -14.68 -0.10 4.10
CA ALA A 295 -13.74 -0.24 3.00
C ALA A 295 -13.95 -1.50 2.18
N THR A 296 -13.61 -1.43 0.89
CA THR A 296 -13.39 -2.63 0.07
C THR A 296 -11.96 -3.15 0.28
N ASN A 297 -11.57 -4.16 -0.48
CA ASN A 297 -10.20 -4.69 -0.50
C ASN A 297 -9.11 -3.63 -0.82
N VAL A 298 -9.47 -2.39 -1.14
CA VAL A 298 -8.53 -1.28 -1.28
C VAL A 298 -7.75 -1.01 0.01
N ALA A 299 -8.35 -1.27 1.17
CA ALA A 299 -7.70 -1.14 2.48
C ALA A 299 -6.93 -2.41 2.90
N GLU A 300 -6.95 -3.47 2.10
CA GLU A 300 -6.33 -4.74 2.45
C GLU A 300 -4.80 -4.72 2.31
N THR A 301 -4.26 -4.07 1.28
CA THR A 301 -2.82 -4.08 0.99
C THR A 301 -2.21 -2.68 0.95
N SER A 302 -2.70 -1.82 0.10
CA SER A 302 -2.00 -0.63 -0.37
C SER A 302 -2.12 0.62 0.52
N LEU A 303 -2.99 0.62 1.53
CA LEU A 303 -3.25 1.80 2.35
C LEU A 303 -3.09 1.49 3.84
N THR A 304 -2.26 2.26 4.53
CA THR A 304 -2.17 2.20 5.98
C THR A 304 -3.02 3.30 6.60
N ILE A 305 -4.17 2.92 7.15
CA ILE A 305 -5.03 3.84 7.89
C ILE A 305 -4.50 3.91 9.33
N PRO A 306 -4.08 5.08 9.81
CA PRO A 306 -3.54 5.21 11.16
C PRO A 306 -4.64 5.05 12.21
N GLY A 307 -4.30 4.48 13.38
CA GLY A 307 -5.17 4.44 14.55
C GLY A 307 -6.22 3.32 14.56
N ILE A 308 -6.22 2.40 13.59
CA ILE A 308 -7.13 1.25 13.59
C ILE A 308 -6.76 0.27 14.70
N ILE A 309 -7.70 0.05 15.60
CA ILE A 309 -7.61 -0.94 16.70
C ILE A 309 -8.50 -2.14 16.41
N TYR A 310 -9.63 -1.93 15.76
CA TYR A 310 -10.64 -2.93 15.49
C TYR A 310 -10.80 -3.21 13.99
N VAL A 311 -10.92 -4.48 13.64
CA VAL A 311 -11.27 -4.92 12.28
C VAL A 311 -12.56 -5.73 12.33
N ILE A 312 -13.51 -5.42 11.46
CA ILE A 312 -14.68 -6.25 11.18
C ILE A 312 -14.51 -6.77 9.74
N ASP A 313 -14.39 -8.09 9.60
CA ASP A 313 -14.19 -8.73 8.30
C ASP A 313 -15.44 -9.52 7.88
N SER A 314 -16.12 -9.03 6.83
CA SER A 314 -17.26 -9.77 6.24
C SER A 314 -16.86 -11.12 5.62
N GLY A 315 -15.56 -11.34 5.40
CA GLY A 315 -15.07 -12.53 4.73
C GLY A 315 -15.37 -12.58 3.23
N LEU A 316 -15.89 -11.49 2.67
CA LEU A 316 -16.32 -11.41 1.27
C LEU A 316 -15.52 -10.36 0.50
N ALA A 317 -15.33 -10.59 -0.79
CA ALA A 317 -14.78 -9.62 -1.74
C ALA A 317 -15.49 -9.72 -3.09
N ARG A 318 -15.47 -8.61 -3.83
CA ARG A 318 -15.93 -8.59 -5.21
C ARG A 318 -14.73 -8.88 -6.12
N VAL A 319 -14.79 -10.02 -6.79
CA VAL A 319 -13.72 -10.52 -7.66
C VAL A 319 -14.18 -10.46 -9.11
N SER A 320 -13.27 -10.01 -9.99
CA SER A 320 -13.52 -10.03 -11.44
C SER A 320 -13.12 -11.40 -11.98
N ARG A 321 -14.09 -12.17 -12.46
CA ARG A 321 -13.86 -13.46 -13.12
C ARG A 321 -14.14 -13.34 -14.60
N TYR A 322 -13.19 -13.79 -15.43
CA TYR A 322 -13.39 -13.90 -16.86
C TYR A 322 -14.09 -15.23 -17.17
N SER A 323 -15.23 -15.16 -17.84
CA SER A 323 -15.93 -16.34 -18.34
C SER A 323 -15.55 -16.61 -19.81
N PRO A 324 -14.70 -17.60 -20.10
CA PRO A 324 -14.28 -17.91 -21.47
C PRO A 324 -15.49 -18.28 -22.38
N ALA A 325 -16.49 -18.94 -21.82
CA ALA A 325 -17.69 -19.37 -22.55
C ALA A 325 -18.59 -18.21 -23.01
N ARG A 326 -18.55 -17.06 -22.29
CA ARG A 326 -19.37 -15.88 -22.59
C ARG A 326 -18.55 -14.67 -23.01
N GLN A 327 -17.22 -14.76 -22.99
CA GLN A 327 -16.27 -13.67 -23.30
C GLN A 327 -16.55 -12.35 -22.52
N VAL A 328 -17.07 -12.48 -21.29
CA VAL A 328 -17.44 -11.32 -20.44
C VAL A 328 -16.76 -11.45 -19.09
N GLN A 329 -16.25 -10.33 -18.60
CA GLN A 329 -15.84 -10.21 -17.18
C GLN A 329 -17.08 -10.06 -16.32
N ARG A 330 -17.21 -10.90 -15.29
CA ARG A 330 -18.26 -10.78 -14.27
C ARG A 330 -17.63 -10.43 -12.93
N LEU A 331 -18.24 -9.46 -12.25
CA LEU A 331 -17.91 -9.12 -10.86
C LEU A 331 -18.82 -9.96 -9.95
N GLN A 332 -18.24 -10.95 -9.29
CA GLN A 332 -18.96 -11.81 -8.34
C GLN A 332 -18.48 -11.52 -6.92
N ILE A 333 -19.38 -11.67 -5.95
CA ILE A 333 -19.04 -11.63 -4.53
C ILE A 333 -18.68 -13.06 -4.13
N GLU A 334 -17.46 -13.24 -3.67
CA GLU A 334 -16.91 -14.53 -3.29
C GLU A 334 -16.26 -14.46 -1.90
N PRO A 335 -16.19 -15.57 -1.16
CA PRO A 335 -15.40 -15.66 0.06
C PRO A 335 -13.92 -15.37 -0.23
N VAL A 336 -13.27 -14.66 0.68
CA VAL A 336 -11.82 -14.39 0.57
C VAL A 336 -11.01 -15.58 1.08
N SER A 337 -9.78 -15.73 0.58
CA SER A 337 -8.83 -16.75 1.06
C SER A 337 -8.35 -16.46 2.49
N LYS A 338 -7.73 -17.46 3.13
CA LYS A 338 -7.08 -17.30 4.43
C LYS A 338 -6.00 -16.23 4.40
N ALA A 339 -5.21 -16.15 3.32
CA ALA A 339 -4.18 -15.14 3.16
C ALA A 339 -4.76 -13.72 3.17
N SER A 340 -5.82 -13.47 2.40
CA SER A 340 -6.53 -12.19 2.37
C SER A 340 -7.11 -11.84 3.74
N ALA A 341 -7.80 -12.78 4.39
CA ALA A 341 -8.38 -12.55 5.71
C ALA A 341 -7.29 -12.28 6.79
N ARG A 342 -6.11 -12.91 6.70
CA ARG A 342 -4.95 -12.56 7.57
C ARG A 342 -4.44 -11.16 7.30
N GLN A 343 -4.35 -10.73 6.04
CA GLN A 343 -3.96 -9.37 5.68
C GLN A 343 -4.95 -8.33 6.21
N ARG A 344 -6.27 -8.61 6.14
CA ARG A 344 -7.32 -7.77 6.72
C ARG A 344 -7.17 -7.65 8.24
N ALA A 345 -7.01 -8.77 8.94
CA ALA A 345 -6.77 -8.78 10.37
C ALA A 345 -5.50 -8.03 10.77
N GLY A 346 -4.44 -8.11 9.97
CA GLY A 346 -3.18 -7.38 10.18
C GLY A 346 -3.32 -5.85 10.04
N ARG A 347 -4.53 -5.31 9.78
CA ARG A 347 -4.78 -3.86 9.80
C ARG A 347 -4.97 -3.31 11.21
N CYS A 348 -5.43 -4.10 12.17
CA CYS A 348 -5.27 -3.84 13.60
C CYS A 348 -3.97 -4.47 14.13
N GLY A 349 -3.65 -4.29 15.39
CA GLY A 349 -2.40 -4.83 15.99
C GLY A 349 -1.12 -4.12 15.53
N ARG A 350 -1.21 -2.90 15.00
CA ARG A 350 -0.05 -2.11 14.54
C ARG A 350 0.48 -1.13 15.56
N VAL A 351 -0.41 -0.56 16.35
CA VAL A 351 -0.10 0.48 17.34
C VAL A 351 -0.20 -0.07 18.75
N CYS A 352 -1.19 -0.91 18.99
CA CYS A 352 -1.46 -1.63 20.24
C CYS A 352 -2.10 -2.99 19.91
N GLU A 353 -2.43 -3.77 20.92
CA GLU A 353 -3.24 -4.99 20.76
C GLU A 353 -4.52 -4.67 19.98
N GLY A 354 -4.87 -5.55 19.06
CA GLY A 354 -6.01 -5.37 18.15
C GLY A 354 -7.05 -6.46 18.32
N VAL A 355 -8.28 -6.19 17.86
CA VAL A 355 -9.35 -7.19 17.81
C VAL A 355 -9.87 -7.30 16.39
N CYS A 356 -10.01 -8.53 15.89
CA CYS A 356 -10.57 -8.84 14.59
C CYS A 356 -11.84 -9.69 14.75
N ILE A 357 -12.98 -9.11 14.38
CA ILE A 357 -14.27 -9.81 14.34
C ILE A 357 -14.48 -10.34 12.92
N ARG A 358 -14.64 -11.64 12.78
CA ARG A 358 -14.99 -12.32 11.54
C ARG A 358 -16.49 -12.59 11.52
N LEU A 359 -17.18 -12.04 10.51
CA LEU A 359 -18.63 -12.19 10.34
C LEU A 359 -19.00 -13.56 9.72
N TYR A 360 -18.26 -14.58 10.04
CA TYR A 360 -18.44 -15.96 9.60
C TYR A 360 -17.96 -16.92 10.69
N SER A 361 -18.27 -18.20 10.56
CA SER A 361 -17.92 -19.19 11.58
C SER A 361 -16.43 -19.60 11.51
N GLU A 362 -15.91 -20.15 12.60
CA GLU A 362 -14.57 -20.74 12.63
C GLU A 362 -14.44 -21.91 11.65
N LYS A 363 -15.50 -22.70 11.50
CA LYS A 363 -15.55 -23.79 10.51
C LYS A 363 -15.44 -23.25 9.09
N ASP A 364 -16.15 -22.16 8.76
CA ASP A 364 -16.01 -21.51 7.44
C ASP A 364 -14.56 -21.02 7.21
N TRP A 365 -13.91 -20.50 8.25
CA TRP A 365 -12.50 -20.15 8.18
C TRP A 365 -11.61 -21.36 7.86
N GLU A 366 -11.84 -22.50 8.51
CA GLU A 366 -11.05 -23.72 8.29
C GLU A 366 -11.21 -24.27 6.87
N ASP A 367 -12.38 -24.15 6.30
CA ASP A 367 -12.72 -24.66 4.96
C ASP A 367 -12.23 -23.74 3.81
N ARG A 368 -11.76 -22.53 4.11
CA ARG A 368 -11.27 -21.57 3.08
C ARG A 368 -9.94 -22.01 2.46
N PRO A 369 -9.72 -21.73 1.16
CA PRO A 369 -8.43 -21.94 0.54
C PRO A 369 -7.35 -21.03 1.15
N ASP A 370 -6.11 -21.49 1.17
CA ASP A 370 -4.99 -20.70 1.71
C ASP A 370 -4.73 -19.45 0.86
N PHE A 371 -4.81 -19.57 -0.45
CA PHE A 371 -4.61 -18.48 -1.42
C PHE A 371 -5.78 -18.43 -2.42
N THR A 372 -5.97 -17.25 -3.01
CA THR A 372 -6.92 -17.09 -4.13
C THR A 372 -6.19 -17.47 -5.42
N ASP A 373 -6.80 -18.29 -6.27
CA ASP A 373 -6.28 -18.56 -7.61
C ASP A 373 -6.24 -17.25 -8.42
N PRO A 374 -5.18 -17.05 -9.23
CA PRO A 374 -4.98 -15.84 -10.03
C PRO A 374 -6.08 -15.59 -11.08
#